data_3afc8ae05f64c8df9f418b1d54dec1ba
#
_entry.id   3afc8ae05f64c8df9f418b1d54dec1ba
#
_cell.length_a   1.000
_cell.length_b   1.000
_cell.length_c   1.000
_cell.angle_alpha   90.00
_cell.angle_beta   90.00
_cell.angle_gamma   90.00
#
_symmetry.space_group_name_H-M   'P 1'
#
loop_
_entity.id
_entity.type
_entity.pdbx_description
1 polymer ?
#
loop_
_entity_poly.entity_id
_entity_poly.type
_entity_poly.pdbx_seq_one_letter_code
_entity_poly.pdbx_strand_id
1 'polypeptide(L)'
;MMDWKAAARAQFQERRSVDTLVEIPVPEWGISVYYWPDMTLAERREIFLFAKQDGDKTILDLEAMAVTVQVRARDKHGAKLFGRVERKDLMNEYDPDVLVRIVTEMNTGGVNIEDAEKN
;
A
#
# COMPACT_ATOMS: atom_id res chain seq x y z
N MET A 1 -7.66 20.63 -29.67
CA MET A 1 -7.59 19.15 -29.66
C MET A 1 -7.24 18.67 -28.26
N MET A 2 -7.97 17.72 -27.74
CA MET A 2 -7.70 17.19 -26.41
C MET A 2 -6.43 16.34 -26.42
N ASP A 3 -5.53 16.63 -25.50
CA ASP A 3 -4.34 15.79 -25.30
C ASP A 3 -4.74 14.57 -24.47
N TRP A 4 -4.85 13.41 -25.11
CA TRP A 4 -5.25 12.18 -24.44
C TRP A 4 -4.23 11.74 -23.36
N LYS A 5 -2.97 12.11 -23.53
CA LYS A 5 -1.94 11.78 -22.51
C LYS A 5 -2.18 12.56 -21.22
N ALA A 6 -2.53 13.83 -21.35
CA ALA A 6 -2.88 14.64 -20.18
C ALA A 6 -4.15 14.10 -19.52
N ALA A 7 -5.14 13.70 -20.31
CA ALA A 7 -6.38 13.11 -19.79
C ALA A 7 -6.10 11.79 -19.06
N ALA A 8 -5.22 10.96 -19.59
CA ALA A 8 -4.85 9.69 -18.96
C ALA A 8 -4.16 9.93 -17.61
N ARG A 9 -3.25 10.89 -17.54
CA ARG A 9 -2.60 11.25 -16.28
C ARG A 9 -3.59 11.81 -15.27
N ALA A 10 -4.48 12.67 -15.72
CA ALA A 10 -5.49 13.27 -14.85
C ALA A 10 -6.44 12.22 -14.30
N GLN A 11 -6.81 11.24 -15.08
CA GLN A 11 -7.66 10.14 -14.63
C GLN A 11 -7.03 9.38 -13.45
N PHE A 12 -5.73 9.07 -13.52
CA PHE A 12 -5.04 8.41 -12.43
C PHE A 12 -4.88 9.33 -11.22
N GLN A 13 -4.57 10.60 -11.46
CA GLN A 13 -4.42 11.57 -10.37
C GLN A 13 -5.72 11.74 -9.58
N GLU A 14 -6.88 11.69 -10.24
CA GLU A 14 -8.16 11.73 -9.55
C GLU A 14 -8.34 10.53 -8.63
N ARG A 15 -7.88 9.36 -9.05
CA ARG A 15 -7.94 8.14 -8.24
C ARG A 15 -6.97 8.18 -7.06
N ARG A 16 -5.98 9.06 -7.12
CA ARG A 16 -4.98 9.22 -6.04
C ARG A 16 -5.03 10.62 -5.44
N SER A 17 -6.20 11.19 -5.33
CA SER A 17 -6.38 12.44 -4.61
C SER A 17 -6.45 12.18 -3.09
N VAL A 18 -6.29 13.23 -2.30
CA VAL A 18 -6.38 13.12 -0.83
C VAL A 18 -7.74 12.54 -0.41
N ASP A 19 -8.79 12.84 -1.18
CA ASP A 19 -10.15 12.38 -0.87
C ASP A 19 -10.33 10.88 -1.04
N THR A 20 -9.46 10.21 -1.77
CA THR A 20 -9.55 8.77 -2.00
C THR A 20 -8.63 7.96 -1.09
N LEU A 21 -7.90 8.60 -0.19
CA LEU A 21 -7.08 7.90 0.80
C LEU A 21 -7.97 7.08 1.73
N VAL A 22 -7.53 5.86 2.01
CA VAL A 22 -8.20 4.96 2.95
C VAL A 22 -7.45 4.99 4.28
N GLU A 23 -8.17 5.13 5.36
CA GLU A 23 -7.59 5.22 6.70
C GLU A 23 -7.50 3.86 7.37
N ILE A 24 -6.35 3.58 7.97
CA ILE A 24 -6.14 2.43 8.84
C ILE A 24 -5.78 2.98 10.22
N PRO A 25 -6.67 2.91 11.21
CA PRO A 25 -6.32 3.34 12.56
C PRO A 25 -5.25 2.43 13.14
N VAL A 26 -4.20 3.02 13.70
CA VAL A 26 -3.12 2.29 14.37
C VAL A 26 -2.96 2.88 15.77
N PRO A 27 -3.85 2.51 16.69
CA PRO A 27 -3.80 3.08 18.06
C PRO A 27 -2.50 2.76 18.77
N GLU A 28 -1.86 1.65 18.45
CA GLU A 28 -0.55 1.27 19.01
C GLU A 28 0.53 2.31 18.71
N TRP A 29 0.41 3.02 17.59
CA TRP A 29 1.34 4.07 17.19
C TRP A 29 0.81 5.48 17.48
N GLY A 30 -0.42 5.58 17.98
CA GLY A 30 -1.06 6.87 18.25
C GLY A 30 -1.40 7.67 17.00
N ILE A 31 -1.45 7.03 15.84
CA ILE A 31 -1.77 7.68 14.56
C ILE A 31 -2.65 6.77 13.72
N SER A 32 -3.13 7.32 12.59
CA SER A 32 -3.70 6.52 11.53
C SER A 32 -2.71 6.50 10.36
N VAL A 33 -2.65 5.37 9.67
CA VAL A 33 -1.90 5.21 8.43
C VAL A 33 -2.90 5.27 7.29
N TYR A 34 -2.56 5.99 6.23
CA TYR A 34 -3.41 6.13 5.05
C TYR A 34 -2.72 5.48 3.86
N TYR A 35 -3.52 5.07 2.88
CA TYR A 35 -2.99 4.51 1.65
C TYR A 35 -3.97 4.71 0.51
N TRP A 36 -3.47 4.63 -0.72
CA TRP A 36 -4.34 4.60 -1.88
C TRP A 36 -4.53 3.16 -2.35
N PRO A 37 -5.78 2.77 -2.69
CA PRO A 37 -6.01 1.44 -3.27
C PRO A 37 -5.26 1.24 -4.58
N ASP A 38 -5.08 2.29 -5.36
CA ASP A 38 -4.39 2.23 -6.63
C ASP A 38 -2.90 2.48 -6.47
N MET A 39 -2.09 1.66 -7.14
CA MET A 39 -0.64 1.79 -7.13
C MET A 39 -0.13 2.10 -8.54
N THR A 40 1.01 2.81 -8.61
CA THR A 40 1.72 2.95 -9.86
C THR A 40 2.39 1.62 -10.22
N LEU A 41 2.77 1.47 -11.49
CA LEU A 41 3.55 0.29 -11.90
C LEU A 41 4.89 0.21 -11.16
N ALA A 42 5.52 1.37 -10.91
CA ALA A 42 6.77 1.42 -10.17
C ALA A 42 6.61 0.91 -8.75
N GLU A 43 5.52 1.29 -8.08
CA GLU A 43 5.22 0.81 -6.72
C GLU A 43 4.98 -0.70 -6.71
N ARG A 44 4.21 -1.21 -7.66
CA ARG A 44 3.97 -2.65 -7.79
C ARG A 44 5.27 -3.40 -8.03
N ARG A 45 6.14 -2.85 -8.89
CA ARG A 45 7.42 -3.47 -9.18
C ARG A 45 8.29 -3.59 -7.94
N GLU A 46 8.37 -2.54 -7.13
CA GLU A 46 9.16 -2.58 -5.89
C GLU A 46 8.68 -3.71 -4.98
N ILE A 47 7.38 -3.82 -4.79
CA ILE A 47 6.81 -4.86 -3.92
C ILE A 47 7.08 -6.24 -4.51
N PHE A 48 6.88 -6.42 -5.81
CA PHE A 48 7.07 -7.70 -6.48
C PHE A 48 8.51 -8.21 -6.43
N LEU A 49 9.49 -7.30 -6.38
CA LEU A 49 10.89 -7.71 -6.29
C LEU A 49 11.18 -8.51 -5.02
N PHE A 50 10.35 -8.35 -4.00
CA PHE A 50 10.52 -9.03 -2.72
C PHE A 50 9.46 -10.11 -2.48
N ALA A 51 8.55 -10.32 -3.42
CA ALA A 51 7.53 -11.35 -3.31
C ALA A 51 8.09 -12.69 -3.76
N LYS A 52 7.67 -13.77 -3.10
CA LYS A 52 8.06 -15.13 -3.49
C LYS A 52 6.99 -15.73 -4.38
N GLN A 53 7.44 -16.54 -5.34
CA GLN A 53 6.55 -17.31 -6.18
C GLN A 53 6.51 -18.75 -5.67
N ASP A 54 5.30 -19.28 -5.51
CA ASP A 54 5.10 -20.68 -5.14
C ASP A 54 4.04 -21.26 -6.07
N GLY A 55 4.49 -21.89 -7.14
CA GLY A 55 3.62 -22.35 -8.20
C GLY A 55 2.96 -21.17 -8.90
N ASP A 56 1.64 -21.16 -8.91
CA ASP A 56 0.86 -20.08 -9.51
C ASP A 56 0.56 -18.95 -8.53
N LYS A 57 1.02 -19.06 -7.28
CA LYS A 57 0.72 -18.07 -6.24
C LYS A 57 1.90 -17.16 -5.96
N THR A 58 1.61 -15.89 -5.79
CA THR A 58 2.57 -14.90 -5.29
C THR A 58 2.40 -14.78 -3.79
N ILE A 59 3.46 -15.05 -3.03
CA ILE A 59 3.43 -14.98 -1.58
C ILE A 59 4.29 -13.81 -1.12
N LEU A 60 3.69 -12.92 -0.34
CA LEU A 60 4.43 -11.84 0.31
C LEU A 60 5.18 -12.41 1.51
N ASP A 61 6.51 -12.40 1.44
CA ASP A 61 7.30 -12.77 2.61
C ASP A 61 7.43 -11.58 3.57
N LEU A 62 8.17 -11.76 4.65
CA LEU A 62 8.30 -10.72 5.67
C LEU A 62 8.95 -9.44 5.13
N GLU A 63 9.96 -9.62 4.26
CA GLU A 63 10.62 -8.46 3.66
C GLU A 63 9.69 -7.72 2.71
N ALA A 64 8.90 -8.44 1.92
CA ALA A 64 7.91 -7.85 1.03
C ALA A 64 6.85 -7.06 1.81
N MET A 65 6.50 -7.52 3.00
CA MET A 65 5.57 -6.78 3.87
C MET A 65 6.16 -5.44 4.30
N ALA A 66 7.42 -5.42 4.70
CA ALA A 66 8.10 -4.18 5.07
C ALA A 66 8.17 -3.22 3.87
N VAL A 67 8.48 -3.75 2.69
CA VAL A 67 8.51 -2.95 1.46
C VAL A 67 7.13 -2.39 1.14
N THR A 68 6.07 -3.19 1.32
CA THR A 68 4.69 -2.75 1.08
C THR A 68 4.34 -1.55 1.97
N VAL A 69 4.65 -1.62 3.25
CA VAL A 69 4.41 -0.52 4.17
C VAL A 69 5.21 0.71 3.76
N GLN A 70 6.50 0.53 3.47
CA GLN A 70 7.36 1.65 3.08
C GLN A 70 6.85 2.34 1.81
N VAL A 71 6.42 1.57 0.83
CA VAL A 71 5.97 2.10 -0.46
C VAL A 71 4.60 2.76 -0.36
N ARG A 72 3.67 2.19 0.42
CA ARG A 72 2.26 2.57 0.38
C ARG A 72 1.79 3.43 1.54
N ALA A 73 2.45 3.37 2.71
CA ALA A 73 1.98 4.09 3.89
C ALA A 73 2.11 5.61 3.72
N ARG A 74 1.03 6.32 3.98
CA ARG A 74 0.92 7.77 3.80
C ARG A 74 0.31 8.41 5.04
N ASP A 75 0.53 9.71 5.20
CA ASP A 75 -0.21 10.50 6.19
C ASP A 75 -1.55 10.97 5.58
N LYS A 76 -2.33 11.69 6.35
CA LYS A 76 -3.65 12.18 5.92
C LYS A 76 -3.59 13.14 4.74
N HIS A 77 -2.42 13.67 4.41
CA HIS A 77 -2.21 14.57 3.28
C HIS A 77 -1.64 13.86 2.06
N GLY A 78 -1.39 12.55 2.16
CA GLY A 78 -0.83 11.76 1.07
C GLY A 78 0.68 11.73 1.02
N ALA A 79 1.36 12.31 2.00
CA ALA A 79 2.82 12.29 2.07
C ALA A 79 3.29 10.93 2.62
N LYS A 80 4.43 10.45 2.12
CA LYS A 80 5.00 9.19 2.59
C LYS A 80 5.39 9.26 4.05
N LEU A 81 5.04 8.21 4.80
CA LEU A 81 5.45 8.07 6.19
C LEU A 81 6.86 7.50 6.32
N PHE A 82 7.26 6.64 5.38
CA PHE A 82 8.55 5.94 5.44
C PHE A 82 9.33 6.11 4.14
N GLY A 83 10.61 6.39 4.25
CA GLY A 83 11.52 6.36 3.11
C GLY A 83 12.17 4.99 2.96
N ARG A 84 12.91 4.78 1.86
CA ARG A 84 13.62 3.52 1.60
C ARG A 84 14.61 3.17 2.69
N VAL A 85 15.26 4.16 3.26
CA VAL A 85 16.26 3.95 4.33
C VAL A 85 15.63 3.35 5.59
N GLU A 86 14.32 3.48 5.73
CA GLU A 86 13.60 2.99 6.91
C GLU A 86 13.12 1.55 6.77
N ARG A 87 13.34 0.90 5.61
CA ARG A 87 12.97 -0.53 5.42
C ARG A 87 13.60 -1.42 6.47
N LYS A 88 14.86 -1.16 6.78
CA LYS A 88 15.58 -1.92 7.79
C LYS A 88 14.96 -1.74 9.17
N ASP A 89 14.55 -0.52 9.48
CA ASP A 89 13.88 -0.23 10.76
C ASP A 89 12.53 -0.95 10.84
N LEU A 90 11.77 -0.96 9.74
CA LEU A 90 10.50 -1.68 9.68
C LEU A 90 10.68 -3.17 9.91
N MET A 91 11.79 -3.74 9.42
CA MET A 91 12.10 -5.15 9.62
C MET A 91 12.52 -5.47 11.06
N ASN A 92 13.18 -4.53 11.73
CA ASN A 92 13.90 -4.85 12.98
C ASN A 92 13.36 -4.15 14.22
N GLU A 93 12.60 -3.06 14.07
CA GLU A 93 12.24 -2.20 15.20
C GLU A 93 10.73 -2.03 15.40
N TYR A 94 9.91 -2.47 14.47
CA TYR A 94 8.46 -2.30 14.54
C TYR A 94 7.76 -3.62 14.86
N ASP A 95 6.60 -3.52 15.52
CA ASP A 95 5.80 -4.67 15.89
C ASP A 95 5.33 -5.42 14.63
N PRO A 96 5.75 -6.67 14.43
CA PRO A 96 5.38 -7.42 13.24
C PRO A 96 3.87 -7.66 13.12
N ASP A 97 3.16 -7.82 14.23
CA ASP A 97 1.72 -8.04 14.19
C ASP A 97 0.98 -6.79 13.68
N VAL A 98 1.46 -5.61 14.05
CA VAL A 98 0.91 -4.35 13.54
C VAL A 98 1.18 -4.22 12.05
N LEU A 99 2.41 -4.54 11.62
CA LEU A 99 2.76 -4.47 10.19
C LEU A 99 1.93 -5.45 9.37
N VAL A 100 1.73 -6.67 9.85
CA VAL A 100 0.89 -7.66 9.15
C VAL A 100 -0.54 -7.16 9.03
N ARG A 101 -1.08 -6.57 10.09
CA ARG A 101 -2.44 -6.00 10.04
C ARG A 101 -2.55 -4.89 9.01
N ILE A 102 -1.57 -3.98 8.99
CA ILE A 102 -1.55 -2.87 8.02
C ILE A 102 -1.48 -3.40 6.59
N VAL A 103 -0.58 -4.34 6.33
CA VAL A 103 -0.42 -4.90 4.98
C VAL A 103 -1.69 -5.64 4.55
N THR A 104 -2.30 -6.39 5.45
CA THR A 104 -3.56 -7.10 5.17
C THR A 104 -4.64 -6.11 4.76
N GLU A 105 -4.78 -5.02 5.50
CA GLU A 105 -5.73 -3.95 5.17
C GLU A 105 -5.44 -3.32 3.81
N MET A 106 -4.18 -3.04 3.54
CA MET A 106 -3.76 -2.47 2.25
C MET A 106 -4.06 -3.40 1.09
N ASN A 107 -3.89 -4.70 1.27
CA ASN A 107 -4.09 -5.68 0.20
C ASN A 107 -5.57 -5.99 -0.03
N THR A 108 -6.41 -5.83 0.98
CA THR A 108 -7.87 -5.95 0.81
C THR A 108 -8.50 -4.62 0.39
N GLY A 109 -7.75 -3.57 0.46
CA GLY A 109 -7.97 -2.16 0.17
C GLY A 109 -9.29 -1.70 -0.40
N GLY A 110 -10.26 -1.35 0.43
CA GLY A 110 -11.54 -0.86 -0.02
C GLY A 110 -12.47 -1.93 -0.58
N VAL A 111 -11.97 -3.17 -0.77
CA VAL A 111 -12.81 -4.27 -1.20
C VAL A 111 -13.52 -4.82 0.03
N ASN A 112 -14.84 -4.91 -0.07
CA ASN A 112 -15.63 -5.55 0.96
C ASN A 112 -15.32 -7.04 0.94
N ILE A 113 -14.86 -7.58 2.07
CA ILE A 113 -14.50 -9.00 2.19
C ILE A 113 -15.70 -9.89 1.82
N GLU A 114 -16.91 -9.51 2.20
CA GLU A 114 -18.12 -10.25 1.84
C GLU A 114 -18.32 -10.32 0.33
N ASP A 115 -18.07 -9.21 -0.37
CA ASP A 115 -18.19 -9.19 -1.83
C ASP A 115 -17.11 -10.06 -2.47
N ALA A 116 -15.90 -10.06 -1.92
CA ALA A 116 -14.82 -10.91 -2.41
C ALA A 116 -15.14 -12.40 -2.21
N GLU A 117 -15.77 -12.75 -1.09
CA GLU A 117 -16.17 -14.13 -0.80
C GLU A 117 -17.29 -14.62 -1.71
N LYS A 118 -18.14 -13.73 -2.19
CA LYS A 118 -19.25 -14.08 -3.07
C LYS A 118 -18.82 -14.33 -4.51
N ASN A 119 -17.64 -13.91 -4.85
CA ASN A 119 -17.07 -14.08 -6.18
C ASN A 119 -16.14 -15.29 -6.23
#